data_759347e982cce9baceb903ec6c0c36f7
#
_entry.id   759347e982cce9baceb903ec6c0c36f7
#
_cell.length_a   1.000
_cell.length_b   1.000
_cell.length_c   1.000
_cell.angle_alpha   90.00
_cell.angle_beta   90.00
_cell.angle_gamma   90.00
#
_symmetry.space_group_name_H-M   'P 1'
#
loop_
_entity.id
_entity.type
_entity.pdbx_description
1 polymer ?
#
loop_
_entity_poly.entity_id
_entity_poly.type
_entity_poly.pdbx_seq_one_letter_code
_entity_poly.pdbx_strand_id
1 'polypeptide(L)'
;VNAAATESKTGPRVDAGKSEKSGVLILLALGAALFAWRCWIVPRLGITLYVDEAQYWTWAQQLDWGYFSKPPGVAALIRLSTELFGDGLLGVKALAMLCYPLSAAVCYAIGRRLYDARTAFWSALAVLTLPMFGWLGLFVSTDALLTLCWALALWAYLRALDHDRWRDWLLLGAIVGAGLLSKYTMAAWLGTAFLHLLAFQRTRLASAKPWVAAGLALLLFSPNVAWNFAHDFPTLKHTADITLHKKAAGGLRALGEFWAAQWISFGPILGSVFALLLFRVRESWRDQPTRLLLWFALPLWAVVSLQAMKSSANANWAAPAFAPAAIAVVGWLLARHKQRLLAFAIGLNVVIVGLVYYWPQLIAAVDVQKPAKMNPYARAMGWDELGRQLRPYLVAHPDAVLVGNHRTLLAHMLYELRDLKPVAASWNPSGEASDHYKLTTDLRPYVGKDAILITQDAPGPDYTRSFVAIEKLATLKAPLDAQTARTMDVYWLHDFKGY
;
A
#
# COMPACT_ATOMS: atom_id res chain seq x y z
N VAL A 1 56.06 -43.38 26.67
CA VAL A 1 56.80 -42.60 25.67
C VAL A 1 55.81 -42.01 24.69
N ASN A 2 55.82 -40.70 24.57
CA ASN A 2 55.18 -39.82 23.59
C ASN A 2 53.67 -39.58 23.71
N ALA A 3 53.32 -38.50 24.46
CA ALA A 3 52.11 -37.71 24.29
C ALA A 3 52.23 -36.87 23.03
N ALA A 4 51.32 -37.08 22.09
CA ALA A 4 51.10 -36.17 20.97
C ALA A 4 49.99 -35.17 21.34
N ALA A 5 50.38 -33.91 21.54
CA ALA A 5 49.51 -32.80 21.76
C ALA A 5 48.64 -32.55 20.49
N THR A 6 47.33 -32.69 20.61
CA THR A 6 46.35 -32.25 19.60
C THR A 6 46.20 -30.75 19.73
N GLU A 7 46.82 -29.97 18.84
CA GLU A 7 46.56 -28.55 18.65
C GLU A 7 45.09 -28.34 18.17
N SER A 8 44.31 -27.73 19.05
CA SER A 8 42.99 -27.22 18.77
C SER A 8 43.11 -26.06 17.77
N LYS A 9 42.78 -26.31 16.51
CA LYS A 9 42.59 -25.24 15.48
C LYS A 9 41.41 -24.37 15.86
N THR A 10 41.65 -23.35 16.66
CA THR A 10 40.74 -22.21 16.88
C THR A 10 40.96 -21.17 15.77
N GLY A 11 40.30 -21.31 14.65
CA GLY A 11 40.07 -20.28 13.61
C GLY A 11 38.80 -20.65 12.85
N PRO A 12 37.98 -19.79 12.42
CA PRO A 12 37.81 -18.35 12.31
C PRO A 12 36.40 -17.88 12.74
N ARG A 13 36.05 -17.98 14.04
CA ARG A 13 34.76 -17.43 14.54
C ARG A 13 34.72 -15.89 14.60
N VAL A 14 35.88 -15.24 14.71
CA VAL A 14 35.97 -13.77 14.84
C VAL A 14 35.65 -13.07 13.51
N ASP A 15 36.01 -13.64 12.37
CA ASP A 15 35.78 -13.03 11.05
C ASP A 15 34.32 -13.14 10.57
N ALA A 16 33.61 -14.21 10.94
CA ALA A 16 32.21 -14.41 10.58
C ALA A 16 31.30 -13.31 11.21
N GLY A 17 31.55 -12.95 12.48
CA GLY A 17 30.78 -11.93 13.16
C GLY A 17 31.02 -10.50 12.63
N LYS A 18 32.24 -10.19 12.21
CA LYS A 18 32.58 -8.91 11.56
C LYS A 18 31.92 -8.81 10.19
N SER A 19 31.94 -9.86 9.39
CA SER A 19 31.31 -9.92 8.08
C SER A 19 29.78 -9.76 8.16
N GLU A 20 29.12 -10.35 9.16
CA GLU A 20 27.68 -10.21 9.37
C GLU A 20 27.30 -8.78 9.76
N LYS A 21 28.03 -8.17 10.70
CA LYS A 21 27.82 -6.77 11.08
C LYS A 21 27.98 -5.81 9.90
N SER A 22 29.00 -6.02 9.07
CA SER A 22 29.22 -5.25 7.86
C SER A 22 28.06 -5.41 6.88
N GLY A 23 27.52 -6.62 6.68
CA GLY A 23 26.36 -6.86 5.85
C GLY A 23 25.09 -6.14 6.32
N VAL A 24 24.83 -6.11 7.62
CA VAL A 24 23.70 -5.36 8.21
C VAL A 24 23.87 -3.86 8.01
N LEU A 25 25.06 -3.31 8.24
CA LEU A 25 25.34 -1.88 8.01
C LEU A 25 25.15 -1.48 6.55
N ILE A 26 25.59 -2.32 5.61
CA ILE A 26 25.36 -2.10 4.17
C ILE A 26 23.87 -2.07 3.86
N LEU A 27 23.07 -3.01 4.38
CA LEU A 27 21.62 -3.02 4.15
C LEU A 27 20.93 -1.81 4.74
N LEU A 28 21.31 -1.37 5.93
CA LEU A 28 20.79 -0.13 6.53
C LEU A 28 21.15 1.09 5.68
N ALA A 29 22.39 1.18 5.20
CA ALA A 29 22.83 2.25 4.32
C ALA A 29 22.07 2.24 2.98
N LEU A 30 21.86 1.08 2.37
CA LEU A 30 21.08 0.94 1.12
C LEU A 30 19.59 1.28 1.35
N GLY A 31 19.01 0.88 2.48
CA GLY A 31 17.65 1.25 2.84
C GLY A 31 17.49 2.77 3.04
N ALA A 32 18.44 3.40 3.73
CA ALA A 32 18.49 4.85 3.90
C ALA A 32 18.71 5.57 2.58
N ALA A 33 19.62 5.08 1.72
CA ALA A 33 19.87 5.62 0.39
C ALA A 33 18.63 5.52 -0.51
N LEU A 34 17.90 4.41 -0.48
CA LEU A 34 16.64 4.23 -1.21
C LEU A 34 15.57 5.22 -0.71
N PHE A 35 15.46 5.39 0.60
CA PHE A 35 14.54 6.37 1.19
C PHE A 35 14.90 7.80 0.76
N ALA A 36 16.18 8.18 0.88
CA ALA A 36 16.66 9.48 0.45
C ALA A 36 16.43 9.71 -1.07
N TRP A 37 16.66 8.69 -1.90
CA TRP A 37 16.40 8.75 -3.33
C TRP A 37 14.91 9.00 -3.63
N ARG A 38 13.99 8.34 -2.91
CA ARG A 38 12.54 8.58 -3.03
C ARG A 38 12.17 10.00 -2.60
N CYS A 39 12.71 10.49 -1.49
CA CYS A 39 12.50 11.86 -1.06
C CYS A 39 13.02 12.88 -2.08
N TRP A 40 14.10 12.56 -2.80
CA TRP A 40 14.67 13.41 -3.83
C TRP A 40 13.87 13.38 -5.14
N ILE A 41 13.39 12.20 -5.56
CA ILE A 41 12.72 12.03 -6.87
C ILE A 41 11.25 12.44 -6.85
N VAL A 42 10.50 12.17 -5.78
CA VAL A 42 9.05 12.40 -5.72
C VAL A 42 8.66 13.84 -6.04
N PRO A 43 9.30 14.90 -5.50
CA PRO A 43 8.98 16.28 -5.88
C PRO A 43 9.34 16.62 -7.34
N ARG A 44 10.20 15.81 -7.99
CA ARG A 44 10.69 16.01 -9.36
C ARG A 44 9.85 15.28 -10.42
N LEU A 45 8.89 14.45 -9.98
CA LEU A 45 7.98 13.75 -10.89
C LEU A 45 6.85 14.65 -11.42
N GLY A 46 6.69 15.88 -10.92
CA GLY A 46 5.57 16.75 -11.27
C GLY A 46 4.23 16.22 -10.79
N ILE A 47 4.23 15.47 -9.70
CA ILE A 47 3.02 14.88 -9.10
C ILE A 47 2.66 15.57 -7.79
N THR A 48 1.39 15.54 -7.47
CA THR A 48 0.87 15.79 -6.13
C THR A 48 0.45 14.48 -5.44
N LEU A 49 -0.56 14.49 -4.60
CA LEU A 49 -1.13 13.26 -4.08
C LEU A 49 -1.99 12.56 -5.15
N TYR A 50 -1.95 11.24 -5.17
CA TYR A 50 -2.92 10.43 -5.90
C TYR A 50 -4.29 10.52 -5.19
N VAL A 51 -5.39 10.28 -5.91
CA VAL A 51 -6.74 10.45 -5.34
C VAL A 51 -6.96 9.74 -4.01
N ASP A 52 -6.46 8.51 -3.90
CA ASP A 52 -6.60 7.76 -2.65
C ASP A 52 -5.71 8.35 -1.54
N GLU A 53 -4.51 8.85 -1.86
CA GLU A 53 -3.63 9.53 -0.90
C GLU A 53 -4.25 10.83 -0.37
N ALA A 54 -4.81 11.65 -1.27
CA ALA A 54 -5.51 12.89 -0.90
C ALA A 54 -6.72 12.61 0.00
N GLN A 55 -7.50 11.57 -0.32
CA GLN A 55 -8.59 11.12 0.54
C GLN A 55 -8.08 10.58 1.90
N TYR A 56 -7.00 9.80 1.94
CA TYR A 56 -6.42 9.31 3.19
C TYR A 56 -5.83 10.46 4.03
N TRP A 57 -5.28 11.50 3.37
CA TRP A 57 -4.86 12.72 4.06
C TRP A 57 -6.06 13.44 4.70
N THR A 58 -7.20 13.53 4.01
CA THR A 58 -8.43 14.10 4.59
C THR A 58 -8.88 13.29 5.81
N TRP A 59 -8.81 11.98 5.77
CA TRP A 59 -9.10 11.11 6.93
C TRP A 59 -8.13 11.36 8.09
N ALA A 60 -6.86 11.63 7.79
CA ALA A 60 -5.85 11.92 8.80
C ALA A 60 -6.08 13.25 9.53
N GLN A 61 -6.87 14.18 8.97
CA GLN A 61 -7.22 15.42 9.64
C GLN A 61 -8.19 15.18 10.81
N GLN A 62 -9.05 14.16 10.70
CA GLN A 62 -9.98 13.75 11.76
C GLN A 62 -9.94 12.22 11.88
N LEU A 63 -9.15 11.73 12.84
CA LEU A 63 -9.00 10.30 13.05
C LEU A 63 -10.30 9.69 13.60
N ASP A 64 -10.66 8.55 13.02
CA ASP A 64 -11.77 7.71 13.44
C ASP A 64 -11.37 6.23 13.38
N TRP A 65 -12.18 5.34 13.95
CA TRP A 65 -11.92 3.91 13.97
C TRP A 65 -12.24 3.17 12.68
N GLY A 66 -12.82 3.85 11.71
CA GLY A 66 -13.11 3.33 10.38
C GLY A 66 -13.42 4.42 9.39
N TYR A 67 -13.34 4.07 8.12
CA TYR A 67 -13.70 4.94 7.01
C TYR A 67 -14.49 4.14 5.98
N PHE A 68 -15.17 4.83 5.07
CA PHE A 68 -16.06 4.21 4.08
C PHE A 68 -15.51 2.94 3.44
N SER A 69 -14.22 2.90 3.10
CA SER A 69 -13.65 1.79 2.33
C SER A 69 -12.45 1.10 2.99
N LYS A 70 -11.94 1.59 4.13
CA LYS A 70 -10.70 1.11 4.76
C LYS A 70 -10.73 1.22 6.28
N PRO A 71 -9.98 0.36 6.98
CA PRO A 71 -9.68 0.55 8.39
C PRO A 71 -8.72 1.72 8.63
N PRO A 72 -8.51 2.18 9.89
CA PRO A 72 -7.88 3.46 10.23
C PRO A 72 -6.36 3.53 10.02
N GLY A 73 -5.66 2.42 9.83
CA GLY A 73 -4.20 2.38 9.89
C GLY A 73 -3.48 3.31 8.93
N VAL A 74 -4.01 3.51 7.70
CA VAL A 74 -3.40 4.42 6.73
C VAL A 74 -3.57 5.89 7.14
N ALA A 75 -4.72 6.27 7.68
CA ALA A 75 -4.97 7.62 8.18
C ALA A 75 -4.09 7.92 9.40
N ALA A 76 -3.97 6.99 10.34
CA ALA A 76 -3.09 7.10 11.50
C ALA A 76 -1.61 7.21 11.09
N LEU A 77 -1.18 6.44 10.07
CA LEU A 77 0.18 6.51 9.53
C LEU A 77 0.47 7.89 8.92
N ILE A 78 -0.47 8.44 8.13
CA ILE A 78 -0.34 9.79 7.55
C ILE A 78 -0.34 10.85 8.65
N ARG A 79 -1.24 10.75 9.64
CA ARG A 79 -1.27 11.68 10.76
C ARG A 79 0.07 11.74 11.49
N LEU A 80 0.62 10.59 11.86
CA LEU A 80 1.94 10.52 12.49
C LEU A 80 3.03 11.07 11.56
N SER A 81 2.97 10.78 10.27
CA SER A 81 3.95 11.24 9.28
C SER A 81 3.93 12.77 9.14
N THR A 82 2.74 13.38 9.06
CA THR A 82 2.59 14.84 8.94
C THR A 82 2.94 15.59 10.21
N GLU A 83 2.69 15.02 11.38
CA GLU A 83 3.14 15.58 12.66
C GLU A 83 4.67 15.60 12.81
N LEU A 84 5.37 14.60 12.24
CA LEU A 84 6.83 14.52 12.31
C LEU A 84 7.54 15.31 11.20
N PHE A 85 6.98 15.35 10.01
CA PHE A 85 7.67 15.84 8.81
C PHE A 85 6.93 17.00 8.09
N GLY A 86 5.83 17.50 8.69
CA GLY A 86 5.01 18.57 8.11
C GLY A 86 4.01 18.08 7.08
N ASP A 87 3.08 18.94 6.70
CA ASP A 87 1.88 18.62 5.90
C ASP A 87 2.09 18.79 4.38
N GLY A 88 3.34 18.79 3.95
CA GLY A 88 3.69 18.80 2.53
C GLY A 88 3.70 17.41 1.91
N LEU A 89 3.92 17.35 0.58
CA LEU A 89 3.91 16.12 -0.21
C LEU A 89 4.80 15.01 0.39
N LEU A 90 6.02 15.35 0.80
CA LEU A 90 6.94 14.38 1.41
C LEU A 90 6.52 14.01 2.83
N GLY A 91 6.01 14.97 3.61
CA GLY A 91 5.55 14.69 4.96
C GLY A 91 4.39 13.69 4.98
N VAL A 92 3.44 13.81 4.06
CA VAL A 92 2.36 12.83 3.88
C VAL A 92 2.90 11.43 3.55
N LYS A 93 3.96 11.33 2.73
CA LYS A 93 4.47 10.07 2.17
C LYS A 93 5.57 9.39 3.01
N ALA A 94 6.28 10.11 3.87
CA ALA A 94 7.54 9.67 4.48
C ALA A 94 7.45 8.33 5.21
N LEU A 95 6.50 8.16 6.14
CA LEU A 95 6.38 6.91 6.89
C LEU A 95 5.93 5.72 6.03
N ALA A 96 5.09 5.95 5.02
CA ALA A 96 4.73 4.90 4.06
C ALA A 96 5.94 4.45 3.24
N MET A 97 6.79 5.38 2.79
CA MET A 97 8.05 5.08 2.10
C MET A 97 8.99 4.24 2.96
N LEU A 98 9.03 4.47 4.28
CA LEU A 98 9.87 3.73 5.23
C LEU A 98 9.38 2.30 5.49
N CYS A 99 8.10 2.01 5.32
CA CYS A 99 7.56 0.66 5.55
C CYS A 99 8.27 -0.40 4.70
N TYR A 100 8.69 -0.08 3.46
CA TYR A 100 9.33 -1.06 2.57
C TYR A 100 10.77 -1.39 2.96
N PRO A 101 11.68 -0.44 3.23
CA PRO A 101 12.98 -0.75 3.80
C PRO A 101 12.90 -1.50 5.14
N LEU A 102 11.95 -1.14 6.01
CA LEU A 102 11.72 -1.86 7.26
C LEU A 102 11.25 -3.30 7.00
N SER A 103 10.38 -3.52 6.01
CA SER A 103 9.97 -4.87 5.60
C SER A 103 11.17 -5.70 5.11
N ALA A 104 12.09 -5.09 4.37
CA ALA A 104 13.32 -5.76 3.96
C ALA A 104 14.23 -6.12 5.15
N ALA A 105 14.33 -5.26 6.15
CA ALA A 105 15.07 -5.55 7.39
C ALA A 105 14.43 -6.73 8.17
N VAL A 106 13.10 -6.82 8.21
CA VAL A 106 12.39 -7.97 8.78
C VAL A 106 12.65 -9.23 7.96
N CYS A 107 12.67 -9.13 6.61
CA CYS A 107 13.03 -10.26 5.73
C CYS A 107 14.46 -10.74 5.95
N TYR A 108 15.41 -9.83 6.28
CA TYR A 108 16.74 -10.22 6.76
C TYR A 108 16.64 -11.11 8.00
N ALA A 109 15.87 -10.69 9.03
CA ALA A 109 15.72 -11.45 10.25
C ALA A 109 15.07 -12.83 10.02
N ILE A 110 14.08 -12.92 9.11
CA ILE A 110 13.46 -14.18 8.72
C ILE A 110 14.47 -15.08 7.97
N GLY A 111 15.16 -14.53 6.98
CA GLY A 111 16.17 -15.27 6.20
C GLY A 111 17.33 -15.76 7.06
N ARG A 112 17.78 -14.92 8.03
CA ARG A 112 18.84 -15.29 8.98
C ARG A 112 18.44 -16.45 9.89
N ARG A 113 17.16 -16.51 10.23
CA ARG A 113 16.64 -17.57 11.08
C ARG A 113 16.39 -18.86 10.32
N LEU A 114 15.88 -18.80 9.10
CA LEU A 114 15.50 -19.99 8.32
C LEU A 114 16.69 -20.61 7.57
N TYR A 115 17.70 -19.80 7.26
CA TYR A 115 18.88 -20.19 6.49
C TYR A 115 20.16 -19.72 7.19
N ASP A 116 20.85 -18.75 6.62
CA ASP A 116 22.11 -18.20 7.09
C ASP A 116 22.22 -16.68 6.85
N ALA A 117 23.33 -16.05 7.30
CA ALA A 117 23.58 -14.62 7.15
C ALA A 117 23.68 -14.19 5.67
N ARG A 118 24.22 -15.05 4.79
CA ARG A 118 24.34 -14.78 3.37
C ARG A 118 22.97 -14.74 2.70
N THR A 119 22.14 -15.74 2.96
CA THR A 119 20.76 -15.81 2.47
C THR A 119 19.92 -14.66 3.00
N ALA A 120 20.10 -14.29 4.27
CA ALA A 120 19.45 -13.14 4.87
C ALA A 120 19.78 -11.83 4.13
N PHE A 121 21.07 -11.58 3.89
CA PHE A 121 21.53 -10.39 3.17
C PHE A 121 20.91 -10.29 1.78
N TRP A 122 21.00 -11.36 1.00
CA TRP A 122 20.46 -11.39 -0.36
C TRP A 122 18.93 -11.32 -0.39
N SER A 123 18.24 -11.88 0.61
CA SER A 123 16.79 -11.78 0.72
C SER A 123 16.33 -10.34 0.98
N ALA A 124 16.99 -9.66 1.91
CA ALA A 124 16.69 -8.25 2.18
C ALA A 124 16.98 -7.37 0.95
N LEU A 125 18.11 -7.60 0.29
CA LEU A 125 18.47 -6.87 -0.93
C LEU A 125 17.49 -7.13 -2.08
N ALA A 126 17.04 -8.38 -2.26
CA ALA A 126 16.02 -8.71 -3.23
C ALA A 126 14.70 -7.96 -2.94
N VAL A 127 14.26 -7.96 -1.67
CA VAL A 127 13.03 -7.26 -1.25
C VAL A 127 13.12 -5.74 -1.44
N LEU A 128 14.27 -5.12 -1.12
CA LEU A 128 14.50 -3.70 -1.34
C LEU A 128 14.36 -3.28 -2.81
N THR A 129 14.69 -4.19 -3.73
CA THR A 129 14.75 -3.90 -5.16
C THR A 129 13.56 -4.41 -5.97
N LEU A 130 12.55 -5.03 -5.32
CA LEU A 130 11.34 -5.49 -6.02
C LEU A 130 10.64 -4.34 -6.76
N PRO A 131 10.36 -4.47 -8.05
CA PRO A 131 9.67 -3.43 -8.82
C PRO A 131 8.33 -2.99 -8.18
N MET A 132 7.56 -3.92 -7.62
CA MET A 132 6.33 -3.61 -6.87
C MET A 132 6.61 -2.65 -5.71
N PHE A 133 7.63 -2.88 -4.90
CA PHE A 133 7.95 -2.03 -3.75
C PHE A 133 8.67 -0.74 -4.18
N GLY A 134 9.32 -0.76 -5.34
CA GLY A 134 9.78 0.45 -6.02
C GLY A 134 8.60 1.37 -6.35
N TRP A 135 7.59 0.85 -7.06
CA TRP A 135 6.39 1.58 -7.45
C TRP A 135 5.57 2.04 -6.24
N LEU A 136 5.17 1.12 -5.37
CA LEU A 136 4.36 1.43 -4.19
C LEU A 136 5.07 2.38 -3.22
N GLY A 137 6.40 2.39 -3.23
CA GLY A 137 7.20 3.30 -2.41
C GLY A 137 7.18 4.77 -2.87
N LEU A 138 6.50 5.12 -3.96
CA LEU A 138 6.24 6.50 -4.38
C LEU A 138 4.91 7.04 -3.86
N PHE A 139 4.04 6.16 -3.37
CA PHE A 139 2.66 6.47 -2.99
C PHE A 139 2.34 5.99 -1.58
N VAL A 140 1.37 6.66 -0.94
CA VAL A 140 0.80 6.17 0.31
C VAL A 140 -0.37 5.24 -0.02
N SER A 141 -0.24 4.00 0.41
CA SER A 141 -1.32 3.02 0.32
C SER A 141 -1.43 2.21 1.61
N THR A 142 -2.56 1.57 1.80
CA THR A 142 -2.74 0.60 2.89
C THR A 142 -1.76 -0.58 2.79
N ASP A 143 -1.19 -0.81 1.60
CA ASP A 143 -0.24 -1.91 1.34
C ASP A 143 1.13 -1.68 2.00
N ALA A 144 1.53 -0.42 2.23
CA ALA A 144 2.80 -0.11 2.88
C ALA A 144 2.86 -0.69 4.31
N LEU A 145 1.91 -0.29 5.15
CA LEU A 145 1.82 -0.78 6.53
C LEU A 145 1.45 -2.27 6.58
N LEU A 146 0.54 -2.74 5.70
CA LEU A 146 0.18 -4.15 5.61
C LEU A 146 1.39 -5.03 5.30
N THR A 147 2.25 -4.66 4.35
CA THR A 147 3.44 -5.43 3.97
C THR A 147 4.42 -5.54 5.14
N LEU A 148 4.61 -4.45 5.87
CA LEU A 148 5.43 -4.45 7.09
C LEU A 148 4.82 -5.37 8.16
N CYS A 149 3.52 -5.23 8.46
CA CYS A 149 2.83 -6.08 9.43
C CYS A 149 2.85 -7.56 9.00
N TRP A 150 2.73 -7.86 7.70
CA TRP A 150 2.80 -9.22 7.17
C TRP A 150 4.15 -9.88 7.43
N ALA A 151 5.23 -9.17 7.14
CA ALA A 151 6.59 -9.65 7.40
C ALA A 151 6.87 -9.77 8.91
N LEU A 152 6.49 -8.76 9.71
CA LEU A 152 6.64 -8.78 11.17
C LEU A 152 5.83 -9.92 11.81
N ALA A 153 4.61 -10.17 11.33
CA ALA A 153 3.79 -11.27 11.82
C ALA A 153 4.43 -12.64 11.53
N LEU A 154 5.01 -12.83 10.33
CA LEU A 154 5.74 -14.06 10.02
C LEU A 154 6.98 -14.21 10.92
N TRP A 155 7.73 -13.15 11.12
CA TRP A 155 8.88 -13.17 12.04
C TRP A 155 8.47 -13.49 13.50
N ALA A 156 7.39 -12.83 13.99
CA ALA A 156 6.89 -13.08 15.35
C ALA A 156 6.32 -14.50 15.50
N TYR A 157 5.63 -15.01 14.47
CA TYR A 157 5.12 -16.36 14.42
C TYR A 157 6.24 -17.40 14.53
N LEU A 158 7.31 -17.21 13.76
CA LEU A 158 8.48 -18.06 13.85
C LEU A 158 9.09 -18.06 15.26
N ARG A 159 9.20 -16.89 15.91
CA ARG A 159 9.65 -16.78 17.32
C ARG A 159 8.72 -17.48 18.27
N ALA A 160 7.40 -17.35 18.08
CA ALA A 160 6.41 -18.02 18.91
C ALA A 160 6.50 -19.55 18.80
N LEU A 161 6.76 -20.06 17.59
CA LEU A 161 6.99 -21.49 17.38
C LEU A 161 8.26 -22.01 18.05
N ASP A 162 9.37 -21.21 18.07
CA ASP A 162 10.63 -21.63 18.66
C ASP A 162 10.63 -21.61 20.17
N HIS A 163 10.27 -20.46 20.73
CA HIS A 163 10.45 -20.20 22.15
C HIS A 163 9.23 -20.59 22.97
N ASP A 164 8.04 -20.64 22.35
CA ASP A 164 6.76 -20.89 22.99
C ASP A 164 6.50 -20.03 24.24
N ARG A 165 6.93 -18.77 24.22
CA ARG A 165 6.76 -17.83 25.34
C ARG A 165 5.52 -16.99 25.13
N TRP A 166 4.77 -16.68 26.17
CA TRP A 166 3.61 -15.80 26.14
C TRP A 166 3.88 -14.47 25.42
N ARG A 167 5.01 -13.83 25.69
CA ARG A 167 5.39 -12.57 25.07
C ARG A 167 5.49 -12.66 23.53
N ASP A 168 5.97 -13.78 23.00
CA ASP A 168 6.13 -13.94 21.54
C ASP A 168 4.76 -14.14 20.87
N TRP A 169 3.83 -14.85 21.53
CA TRP A 169 2.44 -14.99 21.07
C TRP A 169 1.65 -13.69 21.20
N LEU A 170 1.79 -12.94 22.30
CA LEU A 170 1.16 -11.63 22.46
C LEU A 170 1.69 -10.61 21.45
N LEU A 171 3.00 -10.60 21.18
CA LEU A 171 3.59 -9.77 20.14
C LEU A 171 2.99 -10.10 18.77
N LEU A 172 2.85 -11.39 18.44
CA LEU A 172 2.19 -11.84 17.22
C LEU A 172 0.75 -11.30 17.13
N GLY A 173 -0.04 -11.46 18.20
CA GLY A 173 -1.40 -10.96 18.25
C GLY A 173 -1.50 -9.44 18.04
N ALA A 174 -0.61 -8.68 18.68
CA ALA A 174 -0.54 -7.22 18.52
C ALA A 174 -0.21 -6.80 17.08
N ILE A 175 0.77 -7.47 16.44
CA ILE A 175 1.17 -7.18 15.06
C ILE A 175 0.03 -7.53 14.09
N VAL A 176 -0.63 -8.69 14.27
CA VAL A 176 -1.77 -9.09 13.43
C VAL A 176 -2.94 -8.11 13.59
N GLY A 177 -3.23 -7.67 14.82
CA GLY A 177 -4.23 -6.64 15.09
C GLY A 177 -3.92 -5.31 14.39
N ALA A 178 -2.69 -4.83 14.47
CA ALA A 178 -2.24 -3.65 13.72
C ALA A 178 -2.35 -3.84 12.20
N GLY A 179 -2.05 -5.03 11.70
CA GLY A 179 -2.22 -5.40 10.30
C GLY A 179 -3.69 -5.38 9.85
N LEU A 180 -4.63 -5.88 10.67
CA LEU A 180 -6.07 -5.80 10.42
C LEU A 180 -6.56 -4.36 10.38
N LEU A 181 -6.05 -3.51 11.27
CA LEU A 181 -6.32 -2.07 11.26
C LEU A 181 -5.68 -1.35 10.06
N SER A 182 -4.69 -1.94 9.39
CA SER A 182 -4.14 -1.42 8.14
C SER A 182 -4.98 -1.81 6.92
N LYS A 183 -5.30 -3.11 6.79
CA LYS A 183 -6.08 -3.63 5.65
C LYS A 183 -6.68 -4.99 6.01
N TYR A 184 -7.95 -5.20 5.69
CA TYR A 184 -8.65 -6.47 5.97
C TYR A 184 -8.01 -7.70 5.33
N THR A 185 -7.17 -7.52 4.31
CA THR A 185 -6.36 -8.58 3.71
C THR A 185 -5.50 -9.33 4.75
N MET A 186 -5.15 -8.69 5.88
CA MET A 186 -4.42 -9.36 6.98
C MET A 186 -5.18 -10.56 7.57
N ALA A 187 -6.50 -10.63 7.41
CA ALA A 187 -7.29 -11.81 7.80
C ALA A 187 -6.84 -13.08 7.05
N ALA A 188 -6.39 -12.95 5.79
CA ALA A 188 -5.83 -14.07 5.04
C ALA A 188 -4.53 -14.60 5.68
N TRP A 189 -3.70 -13.72 6.27
CA TRP A 189 -2.53 -14.12 7.03
C TRP A 189 -2.92 -14.95 8.27
N LEU A 190 -3.92 -14.47 9.03
CA LEU A 190 -4.42 -15.17 10.23
C LEU A 190 -4.97 -16.56 9.87
N GLY A 191 -5.78 -16.64 8.82
CA GLY A 191 -6.26 -17.92 8.30
C GLY A 191 -5.14 -18.85 7.86
N THR A 192 -4.14 -18.32 7.18
CA THR A 192 -2.94 -19.06 6.75
C THR A 192 -2.15 -19.60 7.94
N ALA A 193 -1.96 -18.79 8.99
CA ALA A 193 -1.27 -19.22 10.21
C ALA A 193 -2.05 -20.31 10.96
N PHE A 194 -3.36 -20.18 11.06
CA PHE A 194 -4.24 -21.22 11.64
C PHE A 194 -4.14 -22.54 10.88
N LEU A 195 -4.22 -22.50 9.54
CA LEU A 195 -4.08 -23.70 8.71
C LEU A 195 -2.67 -24.32 8.83
N HIS A 196 -1.62 -23.49 8.96
CA HIS A 196 -0.27 -23.98 9.20
C HIS A 196 -0.14 -24.70 10.56
N LEU A 197 -0.72 -24.11 11.63
CA LEU A 197 -0.78 -24.78 12.93
C LEU A 197 -1.51 -26.10 12.83
N LEU A 198 -2.65 -26.14 12.16
CA LEU A 198 -3.46 -27.34 11.99
C LEU A 198 -2.71 -28.42 11.19
N ALA A 199 -1.98 -28.04 10.14
CA ALA A 199 -1.30 -29.00 9.27
C ALA A 199 0.03 -29.52 9.86
N PHE A 200 0.80 -28.65 10.54
CA PHE A 200 2.20 -28.94 10.89
C PHE A 200 2.53 -28.80 12.39
N GLN A 201 1.65 -28.18 13.20
CA GLN A 201 1.91 -27.81 14.58
C GLN A 201 0.69 -28.04 15.50
N ARG A 202 -0.06 -29.12 15.27
CA ARG A 202 -1.37 -29.39 15.94
C ARG A 202 -1.30 -29.33 17.47
N THR A 203 -0.18 -29.77 18.05
CA THR A 203 0.03 -29.75 19.49
C THR A 203 -0.02 -28.34 20.09
N ARG A 204 0.32 -27.32 19.29
CA ARG A 204 0.25 -25.90 19.70
C ARG A 204 -1.19 -25.43 19.86
N LEU A 205 -2.13 -26.00 19.12
CA LEU A 205 -3.56 -25.66 19.23
C LEU A 205 -4.19 -26.11 20.54
N ALA A 206 -3.57 -27.07 21.24
CA ALA A 206 -3.99 -27.47 22.58
C ALA A 206 -3.57 -26.45 23.67
N SER A 207 -2.64 -25.55 23.37
CA SER A 207 -2.25 -24.46 24.27
C SER A 207 -3.17 -23.25 24.11
N ALA A 208 -3.40 -22.51 25.21
CA ALA A 208 -4.15 -21.25 25.18
C ALA A 208 -3.44 -20.12 24.40
N LYS A 209 -2.12 -20.19 24.21
CA LYS A 209 -1.28 -19.10 23.66
C LYS A 209 -1.69 -18.65 22.26
N PRO A 210 -1.86 -19.52 21.24
CA PRO A 210 -2.28 -19.09 19.91
C PRO A 210 -3.70 -18.49 19.91
N TRP A 211 -4.59 -18.99 20.77
CA TRP A 211 -5.95 -18.48 20.89
C TRP A 211 -5.99 -17.10 21.55
N VAL A 212 -5.17 -16.88 22.57
CA VAL A 212 -5.02 -15.54 23.19
C VAL A 212 -4.37 -14.56 22.22
N ALA A 213 -3.41 -14.99 21.40
CA ALA A 213 -2.85 -14.14 20.33
C ALA A 213 -3.92 -13.75 19.31
N ALA A 214 -4.73 -14.68 18.85
CA ALA A 214 -5.86 -14.41 17.97
C ALA A 214 -6.91 -13.50 18.63
N GLY A 215 -7.24 -13.78 19.89
CA GLY A 215 -8.16 -12.94 20.69
C GLY A 215 -7.65 -11.50 20.85
N LEU A 216 -6.35 -11.32 21.10
CA LEU A 216 -5.72 -9.98 21.17
C LEU A 216 -5.80 -9.25 19.82
N ALA A 217 -5.54 -9.96 18.70
CA ALA A 217 -5.66 -9.36 17.38
C ALA A 217 -7.10 -8.90 17.09
N LEU A 218 -8.10 -9.71 17.44
CA LEU A 218 -9.52 -9.36 17.31
C LEU A 218 -9.94 -8.25 18.26
N LEU A 219 -9.42 -8.23 19.49
CA LEU A 219 -9.67 -7.16 20.45
C LEU A 219 -9.15 -5.81 19.94
N LEU A 220 -7.92 -5.77 19.39
CA LEU A 220 -7.38 -4.55 18.79
C LEU A 220 -8.16 -4.11 17.56
N PHE A 221 -8.74 -5.04 16.82
CA PHE A 221 -9.56 -4.77 15.64
C PHE A 221 -11.01 -4.41 15.99
N SER A 222 -11.50 -4.73 17.19
CA SER A 222 -12.90 -4.57 17.59
C SER A 222 -13.44 -3.13 17.50
N PRO A 223 -12.67 -2.05 17.74
CA PRO A 223 -13.17 -0.68 17.55
C PRO A 223 -13.56 -0.39 16.09
N ASN A 224 -12.83 -0.97 15.12
CA ASN A 224 -13.19 -0.85 13.71
C ASN A 224 -14.48 -1.62 13.37
N VAL A 225 -14.68 -2.79 13.99
CA VAL A 225 -15.94 -3.55 13.84
C VAL A 225 -17.11 -2.75 14.42
N ALA A 226 -16.95 -2.18 15.62
CA ALA A 226 -17.96 -1.34 16.26
C ALA A 226 -18.31 -0.10 15.41
N TRP A 227 -17.30 0.55 14.84
CA TRP A 227 -17.49 1.67 13.92
C TRP A 227 -18.31 1.24 12.67
N ASN A 228 -17.96 0.12 12.05
CA ASN A 228 -18.70 -0.39 10.89
C ASN A 228 -20.16 -0.69 11.25
N PHE A 229 -20.41 -1.27 12.42
CA PHE A 229 -21.78 -1.55 12.91
C PHE A 229 -22.57 -0.24 13.08
N ALA A 230 -21.96 0.79 13.68
CA ALA A 230 -22.62 2.08 13.89
C ALA A 230 -22.92 2.86 12.58
N HIS A 231 -22.26 2.50 11.46
CA HIS A 231 -22.42 3.15 10.15
C HIS A 231 -23.03 2.22 9.09
N ASP A 232 -23.77 1.16 9.47
CA ASP A 232 -24.41 0.21 8.54
C ASP A 232 -23.42 -0.53 7.61
N PHE A 233 -22.25 -0.88 8.13
CA PHE A 233 -21.20 -1.66 7.43
C PHE A 233 -20.79 -1.13 6.05
N PRO A 234 -20.44 0.16 5.89
CA PRO A 234 -20.13 0.73 4.60
C PRO A 234 -18.93 0.05 3.94
N THR A 235 -17.93 -0.35 4.73
CA THR A 235 -16.73 -1.01 4.22
C THR A 235 -17.00 -2.41 3.67
N LEU A 236 -17.89 -3.17 4.30
CA LEU A 236 -18.29 -4.49 3.79
C LEU A 236 -19.14 -4.37 2.54
N LYS A 237 -20.10 -3.42 2.50
CA LYS A 237 -20.92 -3.11 1.31
C LYS A 237 -20.01 -2.73 0.14
N HIS A 238 -19.10 -1.78 0.35
CA HIS A 238 -18.13 -1.36 -0.67
C HIS A 238 -17.23 -2.51 -1.15
N THR A 239 -16.78 -3.37 -0.25
CA THR A 239 -15.97 -4.56 -0.60
C THR A 239 -16.78 -5.56 -1.41
N ALA A 240 -18.05 -5.80 -1.04
CA ALA A 240 -18.96 -6.67 -1.77
C ALA A 240 -19.23 -6.12 -3.18
N ASP A 241 -19.45 -4.81 -3.32
CA ASP A 241 -19.68 -4.16 -4.61
C ASP A 241 -18.49 -4.33 -5.56
N ILE A 242 -17.27 -4.10 -5.06
CA ILE A 242 -16.05 -4.29 -5.87
C ILE A 242 -15.86 -5.77 -6.24
N THR A 243 -16.20 -6.69 -5.33
CA THR A 243 -15.91 -8.12 -5.47
C THR A 243 -16.99 -8.86 -6.25
N LEU A 244 -18.26 -8.51 -6.04
CA LEU A 244 -19.41 -9.25 -6.56
C LEU A 244 -20.14 -8.54 -7.70
N HIS A 245 -20.27 -7.22 -7.63
CA HIS A 245 -21.14 -6.44 -8.54
C HIS A 245 -20.37 -5.70 -9.64
N LYS A 246 -19.05 -5.54 -9.52
CA LYS A 246 -18.26 -4.89 -10.56
C LYS A 246 -18.28 -5.76 -11.83
N LYS A 247 -19.00 -5.31 -12.85
CA LYS A 247 -19.10 -5.93 -14.20
C LYS A 247 -17.79 -5.75 -15.00
N ALA A 248 -16.64 -6.02 -14.40
CA ALA A 248 -15.40 -6.13 -15.16
C ALA A 248 -15.35 -7.55 -15.74
N ALA A 249 -14.96 -7.69 -17.00
CA ALA A 249 -14.78 -8.99 -17.61
C ALA A 249 -13.69 -9.79 -16.87
N GLY A 250 -14.09 -10.67 -15.97
CA GLY A 250 -13.23 -11.67 -15.33
C GLY A 250 -12.84 -12.76 -16.34
N GLY A 251 -12.39 -13.88 -15.81
CA GLY A 251 -12.05 -15.05 -16.60
C GLY A 251 -10.56 -15.24 -16.84
N LEU A 252 -10.22 -16.15 -17.74
CA LEU A 252 -8.83 -16.54 -17.98
C LEU A 252 -7.95 -15.38 -18.46
N ARG A 253 -8.50 -14.42 -19.21
CA ARG A 253 -7.78 -13.23 -19.65
C ARG A 253 -7.37 -12.35 -18.45
N ALA A 254 -8.31 -12.01 -17.56
CA ALA A 254 -8.03 -11.20 -16.38
C ALA A 254 -7.06 -11.91 -15.42
N LEU A 255 -7.17 -13.24 -15.30
CA LEU A 255 -6.21 -14.06 -14.55
C LEU A 255 -4.81 -13.98 -15.19
N GLY A 256 -4.70 -14.10 -16.52
CA GLY A 256 -3.43 -13.98 -17.25
C GLY A 256 -2.80 -12.59 -17.09
N GLU A 257 -3.60 -11.53 -17.22
CA GLU A 257 -3.16 -10.14 -17.00
C GLU A 257 -2.68 -9.93 -15.55
N PHE A 258 -3.39 -10.48 -14.56
CA PHE A 258 -2.96 -10.45 -13.16
C PHE A 258 -1.60 -11.14 -12.95
N TRP A 259 -1.42 -12.38 -13.46
CA TRP A 259 -0.16 -13.10 -13.29
C TRP A 259 1.00 -12.49 -14.08
N ALA A 260 0.75 -11.93 -15.27
CA ALA A 260 1.75 -11.16 -16.01
C ALA A 260 2.19 -9.91 -15.19
N ALA A 261 1.24 -9.22 -14.57
CA ALA A 261 1.54 -8.11 -13.68
C ALA A 261 2.32 -8.56 -12.43
N GLN A 262 1.98 -9.72 -11.83
CA GLN A 262 2.75 -10.30 -10.72
C GLN A 262 4.20 -10.61 -11.14
N TRP A 263 4.38 -11.20 -12.31
CA TRP A 263 5.70 -11.56 -12.84
C TRP A 263 6.61 -10.35 -13.02
N ILE A 264 6.11 -9.26 -13.64
CA ILE A 264 6.84 -8.01 -13.79
C ILE A 264 7.11 -7.38 -12.42
N SER A 265 6.12 -7.36 -11.54
CA SER A 265 6.17 -6.73 -10.22
C SER A 265 7.14 -7.42 -9.25
N PHE A 266 7.34 -8.73 -9.39
CA PHE A 266 8.32 -9.51 -8.64
C PHE A 266 9.73 -9.40 -9.24
N GLY A 267 9.82 -8.87 -10.46
CA GLY A 267 11.00 -8.82 -11.29
C GLY A 267 11.08 -10.04 -12.20
N PRO A 268 11.34 -9.85 -13.50
CA PRO A 268 11.19 -10.90 -14.51
C PRO A 268 11.97 -12.19 -14.19
N ILE A 269 13.19 -12.07 -13.69
CA ILE A 269 14.02 -13.23 -13.35
C ILE A 269 13.56 -13.88 -12.05
N LEU A 270 13.31 -13.08 -10.99
CA LEU A 270 12.85 -13.65 -9.72
C LEU A 270 11.46 -14.27 -9.88
N GLY A 271 10.57 -13.66 -10.67
CA GLY A 271 9.26 -14.20 -11.02
C GLY A 271 9.35 -15.51 -11.79
N SER A 272 10.28 -15.62 -12.75
CA SER A 272 10.52 -16.86 -13.49
C SER A 272 11.06 -17.98 -12.59
N VAL A 273 11.97 -17.65 -11.66
CA VAL A 273 12.47 -18.61 -10.68
C VAL A 273 11.36 -19.02 -9.71
N PHE A 274 10.50 -18.09 -9.29
CA PHE A 274 9.34 -18.40 -8.46
C PHE A 274 8.38 -19.35 -9.18
N ALA A 275 8.06 -19.11 -10.44
CA ALA A 275 7.29 -20.05 -11.26
C ALA A 275 7.95 -21.43 -11.32
N LEU A 276 9.28 -21.50 -11.49
CA LEU A 276 10.02 -22.77 -11.48
C LEU A 276 9.90 -23.48 -10.12
N LEU A 277 9.93 -22.75 -8.99
CA LEU A 277 9.67 -23.35 -7.68
C LEU A 277 8.27 -23.99 -7.60
N LEU A 278 7.26 -23.36 -8.19
CA LEU A 278 5.91 -23.88 -8.23
C LEU A 278 5.79 -25.12 -9.11
N PHE A 279 6.45 -25.14 -10.27
CA PHE A 279 6.54 -26.35 -11.11
C PHE A 279 7.28 -27.50 -10.41
N ARG A 280 8.28 -27.19 -9.58
CA ARG A 280 9.03 -28.15 -8.78
C ARG A 280 8.47 -28.31 -7.36
N VAL A 281 7.16 -28.19 -7.21
CA VAL A 281 6.50 -28.17 -5.89
C VAL A 281 6.89 -29.36 -5.00
N ARG A 282 7.05 -30.56 -5.55
CA ARG A 282 7.45 -31.76 -4.78
C ARG A 282 8.83 -31.61 -4.15
N GLU A 283 9.79 -31.02 -4.86
CA GLU A 283 11.14 -30.73 -4.35
C GLU A 283 11.09 -29.60 -3.34
N SER A 284 10.44 -28.49 -3.69
CA SER A 284 10.28 -27.30 -2.84
C SER A 284 9.57 -27.60 -1.53
N TRP A 285 8.63 -28.56 -1.53
CA TRP A 285 7.87 -28.96 -0.35
C TRP A 285 8.65 -29.84 0.62
N ARG A 286 9.71 -30.50 0.18
CA ARG A 286 10.60 -31.29 1.04
C ARG A 286 11.52 -30.41 1.88
N ASP A 287 11.92 -29.25 1.37
CA ASP A 287 12.71 -28.26 2.09
C ASP A 287 11.82 -27.49 3.06
N GLN A 288 12.04 -27.68 4.37
CA GLN A 288 11.16 -27.12 5.41
C GLN A 288 11.08 -25.59 5.37
N PRO A 289 12.20 -24.82 5.24
CA PRO A 289 12.16 -23.38 5.12
C PRO A 289 11.36 -22.91 3.89
N THR A 290 11.64 -23.47 2.72
CA THR A 290 10.95 -23.14 1.48
C THR A 290 9.46 -23.45 1.57
N ARG A 291 9.07 -24.61 2.12
CA ARG A 291 7.68 -25.00 2.34
C ARG A 291 6.93 -23.98 3.20
N LEU A 292 7.52 -23.57 4.33
CA LEU A 292 6.94 -22.59 5.22
C LEU A 292 6.74 -21.24 4.52
N LEU A 293 7.74 -20.76 3.80
CA LEU A 293 7.67 -19.49 3.08
C LEU A 293 6.61 -19.52 1.98
N LEU A 294 6.53 -20.61 1.21
CA LEU A 294 5.49 -20.81 0.19
C LEU A 294 4.10 -20.90 0.83
N TRP A 295 3.99 -21.52 2.02
CA TRP A 295 2.73 -21.58 2.76
C TRP A 295 2.20 -20.19 3.12
N PHE A 296 3.07 -19.23 3.47
CA PHE A 296 2.69 -17.86 3.79
C PHE A 296 2.62 -16.91 2.56
N ALA A 297 3.00 -17.39 1.38
CA ALA A 297 2.89 -16.63 0.12
C ALA A 297 1.66 -17.06 -0.70
N LEU A 298 1.50 -18.36 -0.96
CA LEU A 298 0.56 -18.88 -1.95
C LEU A 298 -0.92 -18.66 -1.63
N PRO A 299 -1.42 -18.76 -0.39
CA PRO A 299 -2.84 -18.56 -0.11
C PRO A 299 -3.36 -17.19 -0.51
N LEU A 300 -2.56 -16.12 -0.30
CA LEU A 300 -2.95 -14.78 -0.71
C LEU A 300 -3.02 -14.67 -2.25
N TRP A 301 -2.03 -15.22 -2.97
CA TRP A 301 -2.09 -15.26 -4.44
C TRP A 301 -3.27 -16.09 -4.95
N ALA A 302 -3.60 -17.20 -4.30
CA ALA A 302 -4.76 -18.01 -4.67
C ALA A 302 -6.08 -17.23 -4.51
N VAL A 303 -6.26 -16.53 -3.37
CA VAL A 303 -7.46 -15.71 -3.13
C VAL A 303 -7.58 -14.59 -4.16
N VAL A 304 -6.48 -13.88 -4.45
CA VAL A 304 -6.50 -12.76 -5.43
C VAL A 304 -6.64 -13.29 -6.86
N SER A 305 -6.12 -14.47 -7.18
CA SER A 305 -6.34 -15.15 -8.48
C SER A 305 -7.80 -15.52 -8.67
N LEU A 306 -8.47 -16.05 -7.64
CA LEU A 306 -9.90 -16.32 -7.68
C LEU A 306 -10.70 -15.03 -7.89
N GLN A 307 -10.29 -13.93 -7.27
CA GLN A 307 -10.88 -12.63 -7.50
C GLN A 307 -10.69 -12.15 -8.95
N ALA A 308 -9.48 -12.30 -9.52
CA ALA A 308 -9.21 -11.97 -10.91
C ALA A 308 -10.07 -12.77 -11.90
N MET A 309 -10.34 -14.04 -11.57
CA MET A 309 -11.24 -14.88 -12.38
C MET A 309 -12.70 -14.40 -12.33
N LYS A 310 -13.17 -13.91 -11.17
CA LYS A 310 -14.55 -13.44 -11.02
C LYS A 310 -14.78 -12.06 -11.64
N SER A 311 -13.81 -11.17 -11.53
CA SER A 311 -13.92 -9.77 -11.93
C SER A 311 -12.55 -9.27 -12.42
N SER A 312 -11.93 -8.36 -11.70
CA SER A 312 -10.56 -7.88 -11.92
C SER A 312 -9.82 -7.80 -10.60
N ALA A 313 -8.51 -7.93 -10.63
CA ALA A 313 -7.66 -7.76 -9.45
C ALA A 313 -6.49 -6.82 -9.75
N ASN A 314 -6.22 -5.88 -8.85
CA ASN A 314 -5.05 -5.03 -8.96
C ASN A 314 -3.80 -5.81 -8.53
N ALA A 315 -2.68 -5.55 -9.21
CA ALA A 315 -1.42 -6.25 -8.94
C ALA A 315 -0.95 -6.12 -7.46
N ASN A 316 -1.17 -4.98 -6.84
CA ASN A 316 -0.78 -4.71 -5.46
C ASN A 316 -1.60 -5.47 -4.39
N TRP A 317 -2.72 -6.10 -4.77
CA TRP A 317 -3.53 -6.82 -3.79
C TRP A 317 -2.81 -8.04 -3.20
N ALA A 318 -1.85 -8.61 -3.94
CA ALA A 318 -1.01 -9.71 -3.49
C ALA A 318 0.40 -9.26 -3.02
N ALA A 319 0.68 -7.95 -2.96
CA ALA A 319 2.01 -7.42 -2.63
C ALA A 319 2.64 -7.98 -1.33
N PRO A 320 1.92 -8.20 -0.22
CA PRO A 320 2.51 -8.78 0.98
C PRO A 320 3.11 -10.19 0.78
N ALA A 321 2.57 -10.96 -0.17
CA ALA A 321 3.07 -12.30 -0.49
C ALA A 321 4.48 -12.30 -1.10
N PHE A 322 4.92 -11.17 -1.66
CA PHE A 322 6.26 -11.06 -2.23
C PHE A 322 7.38 -11.19 -1.19
N ALA A 323 7.15 -10.77 0.04
CA ALA A 323 8.16 -10.85 1.10
C ALA A 323 8.59 -12.30 1.39
N PRO A 324 7.70 -13.24 1.77
CA PRO A 324 8.08 -14.64 1.98
C PRO A 324 8.52 -15.32 0.68
N ALA A 325 7.92 -15.00 -0.47
CA ALA A 325 8.32 -15.58 -1.75
C ALA A 325 9.75 -15.20 -2.16
N ALA A 326 10.16 -13.94 -1.96
CA ALA A 326 11.53 -13.50 -2.25
C ALA A 326 12.56 -14.25 -1.41
N ILE A 327 12.30 -14.46 -0.12
CA ILE A 327 13.19 -15.26 0.74
C ILE A 327 13.29 -16.70 0.22
N ALA A 328 12.18 -17.32 -0.19
CA ALA A 328 12.17 -18.67 -0.75
C ALA A 328 12.98 -18.77 -2.06
N VAL A 329 12.78 -17.82 -2.97
CA VAL A 329 13.52 -17.75 -4.25
C VAL A 329 15.02 -17.58 -4.02
N VAL A 330 15.39 -16.67 -3.11
CA VAL A 330 16.80 -16.41 -2.77
C VAL A 330 17.44 -17.65 -2.14
N GLY A 331 16.78 -18.28 -1.17
CA GLY A 331 17.27 -19.52 -0.55
C GLY A 331 17.49 -20.63 -1.59
N TRP A 332 16.50 -20.81 -2.49
CA TRP A 332 16.58 -21.81 -3.56
C TRP A 332 17.73 -21.55 -4.55
N LEU A 333 17.97 -20.29 -4.96
CA LEU A 333 19.06 -19.89 -5.85
C LEU A 333 20.43 -20.11 -5.19
N LEU A 334 20.60 -19.71 -3.94
CA LEU A 334 21.86 -19.81 -3.22
C LEU A 334 22.22 -21.27 -2.92
N ALA A 335 21.24 -22.10 -2.56
CA ALA A 335 21.44 -23.55 -2.39
C ALA A 335 21.94 -24.23 -3.67
N ARG A 336 21.68 -23.64 -4.84
CA ARG A 336 22.16 -24.14 -6.17
C ARG A 336 23.34 -23.36 -6.72
N HIS A 337 24.04 -22.59 -5.89
CA HIS A 337 25.22 -21.79 -6.29
C HIS A 337 24.94 -20.80 -7.44
N LYS A 338 23.69 -20.33 -7.59
CA LYS A 338 23.26 -19.38 -8.65
C LYS A 338 23.36 -17.91 -8.22
N GLN A 339 24.36 -17.56 -7.40
CA GLN A 339 24.53 -16.18 -6.89
C GLN A 339 24.70 -15.14 -8.02
N ARG A 340 25.37 -15.48 -9.13
CA ARG A 340 25.52 -14.55 -10.27
C ARG A 340 24.16 -14.23 -10.91
N LEU A 341 23.29 -15.22 -11.05
CA LEU A 341 21.93 -15.03 -11.56
C LEU A 341 21.10 -14.15 -10.60
N LEU A 342 21.23 -14.38 -9.28
CA LEU A 342 20.57 -13.56 -8.26
C LEU A 342 21.05 -12.10 -8.30
N ALA A 343 22.37 -11.87 -8.40
CA ALA A 343 22.93 -10.52 -8.52
C ALA A 343 22.44 -9.81 -9.79
N PHE A 344 22.38 -10.52 -10.92
CA PHE A 344 21.85 -10.00 -12.17
C PHE A 344 20.35 -9.67 -12.07
N ALA A 345 19.56 -10.55 -11.43
CA ALA A 345 18.14 -10.32 -11.19
C ALA A 345 17.88 -9.04 -10.35
N ILE A 346 18.66 -8.86 -9.30
CA ILE A 346 18.59 -7.66 -8.44
C ILE A 346 19.00 -6.40 -9.24
N GLY A 347 20.09 -6.48 -10.00
CA GLY A 347 20.52 -5.38 -10.88
C GLY A 347 19.45 -5.01 -11.91
N LEU A 348 18.81 -6.00 -12.54
CA LEU A 348 17.68 -5.75 -13.45
C LEU A 348 16.49 -5.09 -12.75
N ASN A 349 16.16 -5.51 -11.53
CA ASN A 349 15.11 -4.88 -10.75
C ASN A 349 15.42 -3.41 -10.46
N VAL A 350 16.66 -3.08 -10.09
CA VAL A 350 17.12 -1.69 -9.89
C VAL A 350 16.96 -0.88 -11.18
N VAL A 351 17.32 -1.44 -12.32
CA VAL A 351 17.13 -0.79 -13.64
C VAL A 351 15.64 -0.53 -13.90
N ILE A 352 14.77 -1.51 -13.66
CA ILE A 352 13.31 -1.37 -13.84
C ILE A 352 12.77 -0.25 -12.93
N VAL A 353 13.15 -0.24 -11.65
CA VAL A 353 12.75 0.82 -10.71
C VAL A 353 13.28 2.17 -11.17
N GLY A 354 14.53 2.25 -11.64
CA GLY A 354 15.13 3.46 -12.21
C GLY A 354 14.34 3.97 -13.42
N LEU A 355 13.98 3.10 -14.37
CA LEU A 355 13.16 3.46 -15.53
C LEU A 355 11.80 4.05 -15.09
N VAL A 356 11.17 3.47 -14.07
CA VAL A 356 9.92 4.00 -13.52
C VAL A 356 10.14 5.38 -12.89
N TYR A 357 11.17 5.54 -12.05
CA TYR A 357 11.43 6.79 -11.31
C TYR A 357 11.84 7.94 -12.23
N TYR A 358 12.53 7.66 -13.33
CA TYR A 358 12.97 8.66 -14.30
C TYR A 358 12.12 8.66 -15.57
N TRP A 359 10.92 8.06 -15.54
CA TRP A 359 10.03 7.98 -16.71
C TRP A 359 9.78 9.34 -17.38
N PRO A 360 9.43 10.43 -16.66
CA PRO A 360 9.19 11.73 -17.29
C PRO A 360 10.44 12.25 -18.01
N GLN A 361 11.61 12.14 -17.39
CA GLN A 361 12.88 12.60 -17.95
C GLN A 361 13.31 11.76 -19.16
N LEU A 362 13.11 10.45 -19.11
CA LEU A 362 13.41 9.54 -20.23
C LEU A 362 12.54 9.85 -21.45
N ILE A 363 11.24 10.08 -21.25
CA ILE A 363 10.33 10.43 -22.36
C ILE A 363 10.69 11.80 -22.94
N ALA A 364 11.02 12.78 -22.10
CA ALA A 364 11.46 14.09 -22.57
C ALA A 364 12.78 14.01 -23.37
N ALA A 365 13.72 13.14 -22.96
CA ALA A 365 15.02 13.00 -23.65
C ALA A 365 14.90 12.31 -25.03
N VAL A 366 13.86 11.51 -25.26
CA VAL A 366 13.65 10.80 -26.54
C VAL A 366 12.78 11.61 -27.51
N ASP A 367 12.35 12.81 -27.11
CA ASP A 367 11.46 13.71 -27.87
C ASP A 367 10.20 13.00 -28.41
N VAL A 368 9.74 11.98 -27.73
CA VAL A 368 8.54 11.25 -28.08
C VAL A 368 7.38 11.80 -27.28
N GLN A 369 6.50 12.51 -27.95
CA GLN A 369 5.24 12.93 -27.34
C GLN A 369 4.38 11.70 -27.06
N LYS A 370 4.32 11.30 -25.79
CA LYS A 370 3.43 10.24 -25.35
C LYS A 370 2.16 10.87 -24.76
N PRO A 371 0.98 10.36 -25.15
CA PRO A 371 -0.28 10.81 -24.54
C PRO A 371 -0.22 10.66 -23.02
N ALA A 372 -0.83 11.58 -22.28
CA ALA A 372 -0.91 11.52 -20.82
C ALA A 372 -1.48 10.18 -20.33
N LYS A 373 -2.31 9.51 -21.13
CA LYS A 373 -2.83 8.15 -20.85
C LYS A 373 -1.73 7.09 -20.69
N MET A 374 -0.56 7.28 -21.31
CA MET A 374 0.59 6.37 -21.18
C MET A 374 1.55 6.80 -20.06
N ASN A 375 1.35 7.96 -19.46
CA ASN A 375 2.15 8.41 -18.31
C ASN A 375 1.62 7.72 -17.03
N PRO A 376 2.42 6.91 -16.34
CA PRO A 376 1.99 6.23 -15.12
C PRO A 376 1.60 7.20 -13.99
N TYR A 377 2.08 8.45 -14.05
CA TYR A 377 1.84 9.49 -13.07
C TYR A 377 0.68 10.42 -13.39
N ALA A 378 0.07 10.34 -14.57
CA ALA A 378 -0.93 11.29 -15.05
C ALA A 378 -2.10 11.52 -14.08
N ARG A 379 -2.48 10.47 -13.32
CA ARG A 379 -3.58 10.57 -12.34
C ARG A 379 -3.27 11.49 -11.15
N ALA A 380 -1.98 11.70 -10.83
CA ALA A 380 -1.51 12.54 -9.74
C ALA A 380 -1.00 13.92 -10.20
N MET A 381 -1.10 14.24 -11.50
CA MET A 381 -0.60 15.50 -12.07
C MET A 381 -1.72 16.54 -12.23
N GLY A 382 -1.37 17.84 -12.16
CA GLY A 382 -2.22 18.97 -12.51
C GLY A 382 -3.24 19.38 -11.42
N TRP A 383 -3.27 18.73 -10.28
CA TRP A 383 -4.19 19.08 -9.22
C TRP A 383 -3.78 20.33 -8.45
N ASP A 384 -2.49 20.55 -8.26
CA ASP A 384 -1.87 21.76 -7.70
C ASP A 384 -2.20 23.00 -8.54
N GLU A 385 -2.15 22.87 -9.87
CA GLU A 385 -2.51 23.94 -10.80
C GLU A 385 -4.01 24.29 -10.68
N LEU A 386 -4.89 23.27 -10.66
CA LEU A 386 -6.32 23.51 -10.47
C LEU A 386 -6.60 24.14 -9.10
N GLY A 387 -5.94 23.70 -8.05
CA GLY A 387 -6.03 24.31 -6.71
C GLY A 387 -5.60 25.77 -6.70
N ARG A 388 -4.49 26.10 -7.38
CA ARG A 388 -4.01 27.47 -7.50
C ARG A 388 -5.01 28.36 -8.25
N GLN A 389 -5.62 27.86 -9.33
CA GLN A 389 -6.63 28.57 -10.09
C GLN A 389 -7.98 28.69 -9.34
N LEU A 390 -8.34 27.72 -8.49
CA LEU A 390 -9.57 27.79 -7.67
C LEU A 390 -9.45 28.74 -6.49
N ARG A 391 -8.24 28.93 -5.95
CA ARG A 391 -7.97 29.72 -4.74
C ARG A 391 -8.61 31.13 -4.75
N PRO A 392 -8.49 31.98 -5.81
CA PRO A 392 -9.10 33.31 -5.83
C PRO A 392 -10.59 33.31 -5.56
N TYR A 393 -11.33 32.31 -6.04
CA TYR A 393 -12.77 32.21 -5.86
C TYR A 393 -13.14 31.92 -4.40
N LEU A 394 -12.39 31.03 -3.73
CA LEU A 394 -12.63 30.74 -2.31
C LEU A 394 -12.20 31.89 -1.39
N VAL A 395 -11.13 32.61 -1.76
CA VAL A 395 -10.71 33.79 -0.98
C VAL A 395 -11.69 34.94 -1.13
N ALA A 396 -12.30 35.11 -2.31
CA ALA A 396 -13.34 36.14 -2.52
C ALA A 396 -14.64 35.81 -1.80
N HIS A 397 -14.89 34.53 -1.50
CA HIS A 397 -16.13 34.05 -0.88
C HIS A 397 -15.84 33.11 0.31
N PRO A 398 -15.29 33.61 1.40
CA PRO A 398 -14.81 32.79 2.53
C PRO A 398 -15.94 32.06 3.27
N ASP A 399 -17.17 32.55 3.21
CA ASP A 399 -18.36 31.96 3.85
C ASP A 399 -19.08 30.91 2.97
N ALA A 400 -18.68 30.78 1.69
CA ALA A 400 -19.29 29.82 0.77
C ALA A 400 -18.82 28.39 1.06
N VAL A 401 -19.75 27.43 0.92
CA VAL A 401 -19.45 26.02 1.06
C VAL A 401 -18.81 25.49 -0.23
N LEU A 402 -17.66 24.85 -0.16
CA LEU A 402 -17.06 24.15 -1.29
C LEU A 402 -17.82 22.84 -1.54
N VAL A 403 -18.56 22.76 -2.63
CA VAL A 403 -19.36 21.58 -3.00
C VAL A 403 -18.69 20.81 -4.13
N GLY A 404 -18.51 19.51 -3.97
CA GLY A 404 -18.06 18.63 -5.04
C GLY A 404 -19.06 17.51 -5.32
N ASN A 405 -19.24 17.17 -6.59
CA ASN A 405 -20.08 16.05 -6.99
C ASN A 405 -19.34 14.71 -7.07
N HIS A 406 -18.01 14.73 -6.98
CA HIS A 406 -17.19 13.54 -7.08
C HIS A 406 -16.03 13.57 -6.07
N ARG A 407 -15.80 12.44 -5.40
CA ARG A 407 -14.77 12.29 -4.37
C ARG A 407 -13.37 12.75 -4.79
N THR A 408 -13.03 12.56 -6.09
CA THR A 408 -11.70 12.94 -6.61
C THR A 408 -11.47 14.44 -6.53
N LEU A 409 -12.47 15.25 -6.87
CA LEU A 409 -12.36 16.70 -6.84
C LEU A 409 -12.24 17.20 -5.40
N LEU A 410 -13.13 16.75 -4.51
CA LEU A 410 -13.07 17.14 -3.10
C LEU A 410 -11.75 16.72 -2.44
N ALA A 411 -11.30 15.48 -2.65
CA ALA A 411 -10.06 14.98 -2.06
C ALA A 411 -8.87 15.86 -2.44
N HIS A 412 -8.71 16.14 -3.73
CA HIS A 412 -7.58 16.94 -4.20
C HIS A 412 -7.69 18.41 -3.77
N MET A 413 -8.87 19.04 -3.92
CA MET A 413 -9.02 20.45 -3.58
C MET A 413 -8.90 20.71 -2.08
N LEU A 414 -9.37 19.82 -1.23
CA LEU A 414 -9.14 19.90 0.21
C LEU A 414 -7.66 19.81 0.59
N TYR A 415 -6.89 18.99 -0.13
CA TYR A 415 -5.45 18.92 0.08
C TYR A 415 -4.71 20.14 -0.48
N GLU A 416 -4.98 20.55 -1.71
CA GLU A 416 -4.27 21.65 -2.37
C GLU A 416 -4.58 23.02 -1.74
N LEU A 417 -5.76 23.16 -1.12
CA LEU A 417 -6.25 24.38 -0.47
C LEU A 417 -6.31 24.24 1.07
N ARG A 418 -5.53 23.29 1.63
CA ARG A 418 -5.57 22.95 3.06
C ARG A 418 -5.25 24.10 4.01
N ASP A 419 -4.49 25.10 3.55
CA ASP A 419 -4.18 26.31 4.30
C ASP A 419 -5.42 27.22 4.46
N LEU A 420 -6.38 27.20 3.52
CA LEU A 420 -7.64 27.93 3.60
C LEU A 420 -8.67 27.23 4.49
N LYS A 421 -8.51 25.91 4.71
CA LYS A 421 -9.44 25.07 5.46
C LYS A 421 -10.90 25.27 5.05
N PRO A 422 -11.24 25.16 3.74
CA PRO A 422 -12.59 25.45 3.27
C PRO A 422 -13.61 24.53 3.92
N VAL A 423 -14.77 25.07 4.29
CA VAL A 423 -15.93 24.24 4.63
C VAL A 423 -16.36 23.52 3.37
N ALA A 424 -16.44 22.17 3.43
CA ALA A 424 -16.74 21.40 2.26
C ALA A 424 -17.89 20.41 2.47
N ALA A 425 -18.69 20.21 1.43
CA ALA A 425 -19.75 19.22 1.41
C ALA A 425 -19.78 18.45 0.07
N SER A 426 -20.24 17.20 0.13
CA SER A 426 -20.50 16.43 -1.07
C SER A 426 -21.91 16.63 -1.57
N TRP A 427 -22.09 16.81 -2.87
CA TRP A 427 -23.41 16.79 -3.50
C TRP A 427 -24.03 15.39 -3.38
N ASN A 428 -25.11 15.25 -2.62
CA ASN A 428 -25.73 13.96 -2.33
C ASN A 428 -27.25 14.05 -2.14
N PRO A 429 -28.04 14.40 -3.18
CA PRO A 429 -29.49 14.51 -3.05
C PRO A 429 -30.18 13.17 -2.74
N SER A 430 -29.60 12.03 -3.14
CA SER A 430 -30.17 10.70 -2.82
C SER A 430 -30.01 10.30 -1.35
N GLY A 431 -29.09 10.91 -0.62
CA GLY A 431 -28.72 10.49 0.74
C GLY A 431 -27.91 9.18 0.81
N GLU A 432 -27.60 8.54 -0.34
CA GLU A 432 -26.83 7.32 -0.36
C GLU A 432 -25.33 7.57 -0.22
N ALA A 433 -24.70 6.92 0.75
CA ALA A 433 -23.27 7.00 0.97
C ALA A 433 -22.53 6.08 -0.02
N SER A 434 -22.16 6.60 -1.20
CA SER A 434 -21.37 5.86 -2.19
C SER A 434 -19.85 6.09 -2.08
N ASP A 435 -19.42 7.04 -1.25
CA ASP A 435 -18.03 7.33 -0.90
C ASP A 435 -17.95 7.97 0.50
N HIS A 436 -16.71 8.23 0.96
CA HIS A 436 -16.51 8.76 2.31
C HIS A 436 -17.07 10.16 2.50
N TYR A 437 -16.97 11.03 1.51
CA TYR A 437 -17.47 12.41 1.64
C TYR A 437 -19.00 12.43 1.70
N LYS A 438 -19.68 11.59 0.93
CA LYS A 438 -21.14 11.42 1.03
C LYS A 438 -21.58 10.80 2.35
N LEU A 439 -20.69 10.05 3.02
CA LEU A 439 -20.97 9.51 4.35
C LEU A 439 -20.81 10.57 5.45
N THR A 440 -19.86 11.49 5.31
CA THR A 440 -19.39 12.35 6.41
C THR A 440 -19.61 13.85 6.21
N THR A 441 -19.87 14.29 4.97
CA THR A 441 -20.04 15.71 4.64
C THR A 441 -21.39 15.96 4.00
N ASP A 442 -22.33 16.46 4.80
CA ASP A 442 -23.70 16.75 4.38
C ASP A 442 -23.86 18.23 4.04
N LEU A 443 -24.54 18.56 2.94
CA LEU A 443 -24.86 19.93 2.57
C LEU A 443 -26.13 20.46 3.29
N ARG A 444 -27.01 19.59 3.77
CA ARG A 444 -28.29 19.97 4.40
C ARG A 444 -28.17 20.97 5.56
N PRO A 445 -27.13 20.94 6.43
CA PRO A 445 -26.95 21.95 7.46
C PRO A 445 -26.70 23.39 6.96
N TYR A 446 -26.43 23.54 5.66
CA TYR A 446 -26.05 24.83 5.04
C TYR A 446 -27.17 25.46 4.22
N VAL A 447 -28.46 25.17 4.51
CA VAL A 447 -29.59 25.83 3.91
C VAL A 447 -29.49 27.34 4.13
N GLY A 448 -29.74 28.16 3.11
CA GLY A 448 -29.56 29.61 3.11
C GLY A 448 -28.13 30.07 2.83
N LYS A 449 -27.18 29.18 2.59
CA LYS A 449 -25.78 29.50 2.26
C LYS A 449 -25.52 29.41 0.77
N ASP A 450 -24.62 30.27 0.31
CA ASP A 450 -24.03 30.15 -1.04
C ASP A 450 -22.98 29.04 -1.07
N ALA A 451 -22.77 28.49 -2.27
CA ALA A 451 -21.77 27.44 -2.47
C ALA A 451 -20.93 27.67 -3.75
N ILE A 452 -19.69 27.20 -3.69
CA ILE A 452 -18.84 27.07 -4.88
C ILE A 452 -18.82 25.60 -5.27
N LEU A 453 -19.46 25.27 -6.41
CA LEU A 453 -19.46 23.92 -6.95
C LEU A 453 -18.25 23.71 -7.83
N ILE A 454 -17.51 22.62 -7.56
CA ILE A 454 -16.47 22.08 -8.44
C ILE A 454 -16.97 20.79 -9.07
N THR A 455 -16.92 20.73 -10.41
CA THR A 455 -17.44 19.58 -11.17
C THR A 455 -16.68 19.36 -12.48
N GLN A 456 -16.84 18.20 -13.09
CA GLN A 456 -16.38 17.90 -14.44
C GLN A 456 -17.54 17.89 -15.45
N ASP A 457 -18.78 17.88 -14.96
CA ASP A 457 -20.00 17.84 -15.75
C ASP A 457 -20.82 19.10 -15.48
N ALA A 458 -21.64 19.50 -16.44
CA ALA A 458 -22.58 20.60 -16.24
C ALA A 458 -23.60 20.25 -15.14
N PRO A 459 -23.97 21.21 -14.26
CA PRO A 459 -25.00 21.00 -13.25
C PRO A 459 -26.32 20.57 -13.87
N GLY A 460 -26.85 19.43 -13.42
CA GLY A 460 -28.14 18.92 -13.90
C GLY A 460 -29.36 19.62 -13.24
N PRO A 461 -30.58 19.19 -13.59
CA PRO A 461 -31.83 19.80 -13.08
C PRO A 461 -31.98 19.77 -11.56
N ASP A 462 -31.33 18.84 -10.88
CA ASP A 462 -31.39 18.74 -9.41
C ASP A 462 -30.74 19.96 -8.74
N TYR A 463 -29.65 20.49 -9.32
CA TYR A 463 -29.03 21.71 -8.81
C TYR A 463 -29.94 22.93 -8.96
N THR A 464 -30.64 23.08 -10.12
CA THR A 464 -31.57 24.20 -10.35
C THR A 464 -32.80 24.16 -9.43
N ARG A 465 -33.17 22.99 -8.93
CA ARG A 465 -34.23 22.85 -7.90
C ARG A 465 -33.73 23.21 -6.52
N SER A 466 -32.50 22.90 -6.21
CA SER A 466 -31.91 23.00 -4.89
C SER A 466 -31.26 24.38 -4.59
N PHE A 467 -31.04 25.22 -5.60
CA PHE A 467 -30.47 26.56 -5.45
C PHE A 467 -31.36 27.62 -6.10
N VAL A 468 -31.25 28.87 -5.65
CA VAL A 468 -32.01 30.00 -6.21
C VAL A 468 -31.50 30.37 -7.60
N ALA A 469 -30.16 30.38 -7.79
CA ALA A 469 -29.51 30.66 -9.05
C ALA A 469 -28.20 29.91 -9.16
N ILE A 470 -27.76 29.68 -10.40
CA ILE A 470 -26.50 29.00 -10.75
C ILE A 470 -25.78 29.85 -11.80
N GLU A 471 -24.56 30.26 -11.48
CA GLU A 471 -23.70 31.04 -12.38
C GLU A 471 -22.40 30.29 -12.65
N LYS A 472 -22.00 30.16 -13.89
CA LYS A 472 -20.70 29.59 -14.24
C LYS A 472 -19.62 30.66 -14.07
N LEU A 473 -18.72 30.46 -13.14
CA LEU A 473 -17.60 31.37 -12.89
C LEU A 473 -16.42 31.13 -13.84
N ALA A 474 -16.04 29.86 -14.05
CA ALA A 474 -14.87 29.54 -14.87
C ALA A 474 -14.84 28.07 -15.29
N THR A 475 -14.02 27.78 -16.31
CA THR A 475 -13.48 26.46 -16.60
C THR A 475 -11.97 26.49 -16.35
N LEU A 476 -11.52 25.86 -15.29
CA LEU A 476 -10.11 25.77 -14.93
C LEU A 476 -9.43 24.66 -15.74
N LYS A 477 -8.17 24.86 -16.13
CA LYS A 477 -7.41 23.92 -16.97
C LYS A 477 -5.99 23.79 -16.48
N ALA A 478 -5.56 22.55 -16.25
CA ALA A 478 -4.18 22.18 -15.92
C ALA A 478 -3.62 21.31 -17.06
N PRO A 479 -2.61 21.76 -17.81
CA PRO A 479 -2.00 20.95 -18.88
C PRO A 479 -1.35 19.69 -18.27
N LEU A 480 -1.55 18.54 -18.90
CA LEU A 480 -0.88 17.28 -18.56
C LEU A 480 0.18 16.91 -19.61
N ASP A 481 -0.08 17.29 -20.86
CA ASP A 481 0.83 17.21 -21.99
C ASP A 481 0.45 18.27 -23.06
N ALA A 482 1.09 18.26 -24.22
CA ALA A 482 0.83 19.19 -25.29
C ALA A 482 -0.61 19.12 -25.87
N GLN A 483 -1.33 18.02 -25.65
CA GLN A 483 -2.62 17.75 -26.27
C GLN A 483 -3.75 17.57 -25.24
N THR A 484 -3.41 17.25 -23.99
CA THR A 484 -4.38 16.93 -22.95
C THR A 484 -4.24 17.83 -21.73
N ALA A 485 -5.37 18.21 -21.17
CA ALA A 485 -5.44 18.97 -19.93
C ALA A 485 -6.47 18.34 -18.99
N ARG A 486 -6.22 18.48 -17.69
CA ARG A 486 -7.22 18.23 -16.67
C ARG A 486 -8.13 19.45 -16.59
N THR A 487 -9.44 19.24 -16.61
CA THR A 487 -10.42 20.33 -16.56
C THR A 487 -11.29 20.23 -15.32
N MET A 488 -11.74 21.36 -14.83
CA MET A 488 -12.68 21.47 -13.72
C MET A 488 -13.51 22.75 -13.90
N ASP A 489 -14.82 22.59 -13.96
CA ASP A 489 -15.76 23.71 -14.00
C ASP A 489 -16.06 24.20 -12.58
N VAL A 490 -16.16 25.52 -12.43
CA VAL A 490 -16.49 26.20 -11.17
C VAL A 490 -17.76 27.00 -11.39
N TYR A 491 -18.72 26.76 -10.50
CA TYR A 491 -20.00 27.46 -10.50
C TYR A 491 -20.23 28.13 -9.15
N TRP A 492 -20.85 29.30 -9.15
CA TRP A 492 -21.44 29.93 -8.01
C TRP A 492 -22.89 29.49 -7.89
N LEU A 493 -23.24 28.95 -6.74
CA LEU A 493 -24.59 28.48 -6.44
C LEU A 493 -25.16 29.37 -5.34
N HIS A 494 -26.24 30.10 -5.64
CA HIS A 494 -26.85 31.03 -4.72
C HIS A 494 -27.91 30.35 -3.87
N ASP A 495 -27.86 30.56 -2.58
CA ASP A 495 -28.89 30.25 -1.60
C ASP A 495 -29.42 28.81 -1.71
N PHE A 496 -28.80 27.91 -0.98
CA PHE A 496 -29.20 26.51 -0.94
C PHE A 496 -30.55 26.34 -0.26
N LYS A 497 -31.56 25.85 -0.98
CA LYS A 497 -32.93 25.63 -0.51
C LYS A 497 -33.16 24.28 0.17
N GLY A 498 -32.18 23.37 0.12
CA GLY A 498 -32.30 21.97 0.44
C GLY A 498 -32.44 21.06 -0.80
N TYR A 499 -32.46 19.75 -0.58
CA TYR A 499 -32.66 18.75 -1.63
C TYR A 499 -34.14 18.48 -1.88
#